data_65281532fe11a6ca9fe7488b5d911625
#
_entry.id   65281532fe11a6ca9fe7488b5d911625
#
_cell.length_a   1.000
_cell.length_b   1.000
_cell.length_c   1.000
_cell.angle_alpha   90.00
_cell.angle_beta   90.00
_cell.angle_gamma   90.00
#
_symmetry.space_group_name_H-M   'P 1'
#
loop_
_entity.id
_entity.type
_entity.pdbx_description
1 polymer ?
#
loop_
_entity_poly.entity_id
_entity_poly.type
_entity_poly.pdbx_seq_one_letter_code
_entity_poly.pdbx_strand_id
1 'polypeptide(L)'
;MKKMMIMVITLFITAMSAEAQTLQKFFDKYADDERFQYVSVNKGMINMGTMLGGVAKTDQKSFSKMNGIKILTLETVPGSTIMKSIVQELDRIIENGRFESAVEVRDKGERVNIYYRVIGVDNADMIIITKESTEFNCIWISGKMTKEEMMNSFSSNNLSGQPEALHLNDILLVF
;
A
#
# COMPACT_ATOMS: atom_id res chain seq x y z
N MET A 1 22.22 -20.41 28.06
CA MET A 1 22.42 -19.63 26.82
C MET A 1 21.44 -20.05 25.70
N LYS A 2 21.29 -21.32 25.32
CA LYS A 2 20.35 -21.74 24.27
C LYS A 2 18.88 -21.36 24.52
N LYS A 3 18.38 -21.51 25.75
CA LYS A 3 16.99 -21.15 26.11
C LYS A 3 16.73 -19.63 26.05
N MET A 4 17.71 -18.81 26.40
CA MET A 4 17.63 -17.36 26.32
C MET A 4 17.65 -16.86 24.87
N MET A 5 18.44 -17.50 24.01
CA MET A 5 18.48 -17.19 22.58
C MET A 5 17.18 -17.54 21.87
N ILE A 6 16.55 -18.67 22.21
CA ILE A 6 15.23 -19.05 21.67
C ILE A 6 14.15 -18.05 22.11
N MET A 7 14.19 -17.59 23.37
CA MET A 7 13.23 -16.61 23.89
C MET A 7 13.35 -15.25 23.19
N VAL A 8 14.57 -14.80 22.89
CA VAL A 8 14.82 -13.56 22.14
C VAL A 8 14.33 -13.66 20.69
N ILE A 9 14.56 -14.80 20.02
CA ILE A 9 14.09 -15.06 18.65
C ILE A 9 12.56 -15.09 18.60
N THR A 10 11.91 -15.72 19.59
CA THR A 10 10.44 -15.78 19.67
C THR A 10 9.84 -14.39 19.91
N LEU A 11 10.48 -13.55 20.72
CA LEU A 11 10.05 -12.18 20.97
C LEU A 11 10.17 -11.30 19.72
N PHE A 12 11.20 -11.51 18.90
CA PHE A 12 11.41 -10.77 17.65
C PHE A 12 10.36 -11.14 16.59
N ILE A 13 9.98 -12.40 16.49
CA ILE A 13 8.96 -12.87 15.54
C ILE A 13 7.57 -12.32 15.89
N THR A 14 7.24 -12.20 17.17
CA THR A 14 5.95 -11.65 17.60
C THR A 14 5.82 -10.15 17.40
N ALA A 15 6.92 -9.39 17.49
CA ALA A 15 6.91 -7.94 17.24
C ALA A 15 6.62 -7.60 15.77
N MET A 16 7.16 -8.36 14.81
CA MET A 16 6.91 -8.15 13.38
C MET A 16 5.45 -8.45 12.97
N SER A 17 4.78 -9.36 13.67
CA SER A 17 3.37 -9.68 13.42
C SER A 17 2.39 -8.60 13.88
N ALA A 18 2.74 -7.84 14.93
CA ALA A 18 1.90 -6.81 15.51
C ALA A 18 1.71 -5.59 14.57
N GLU A 19 2.72 -5.25 13.78
CA GLU A 19 2.71 -4.10 12.89
C GLU A 19 1.85 -4.33 11.64
N ALA A 20 1.93 -5.53 11.04
CA ALA A 20 1.05 -5.93 9.94
C ALA A 20 -0.43 -5.99 10.39
N GLN A 21 -0.67 -6.43 11.63
CA GLN A 21 -2.00 -6.41 12.24
C GLN A 21 -2.55 -4.99 12.43
N THR A 22 -1.71 -3.99 12.61
CA THR A 22 -2.13 -2.60 12.78
C THR A 22 -2.62 -1.99 11.47
N LEU A 23 -1.92 -2.21 10.36
CA LEU A 23 -2.36 -1.76 9.04
C LEU A 23 -3.63 -2.53 8.61
N GLN A 24 -3.68 -3.84 8.84
CA GLN A 24 -4.88 -4.64 8.60
C GLN A 24 -6.09 -4.09 9.36
N LYS A 25 -5.94 -3.80 10.66
CA LYS A 25 -7.00 -3.24 11.50
C LYS A 25 -7.48 -1.87 11.02
N PHE A 26 -6.57 -1.05 10.48
CA PHE A 26 -6.92 0.23 9.88
C PHE A 26 -7.88 0.03 8.70
N PHE A 27 -7.53 -0.83 7.75
CA PHE A 27 -8.39 -1.11 6.61
C PHE A 27 -9.70 -1.78 7.03
N ASP A 28 -9.67 -2.73 7.97
CA ASP A 28 -10.88 -3.40 8.45
C ASP A 28 -11.83 -2.45 9.18
N LYS A 29 -11.29 -1.47 9.92
CA LYS A 29 -12.08 -0.44 10.61
C LYS A 29 -12.92 0.42 9.65
N TYR A 30 -12.35 0.74 8.50
CA TYR A 30 -13.02 1.60 7.52
C TYR A 30 -13.74 0.83 6.41
N ALA A 31 -13.55 -0.49 6.32
CA ALA A 31 -14.20 -1.32 5.31
C ALA A 31 -15.74 -1.36 5.45
N ASP A 32 -16.23 -1.27 6.68
CA ASP A 32 -17.66 -1.29 7.00
C ASP A 32 -18.27 0.12 7.18
N ASP A 33 -17.49 1.17 6.99
CA ASP A 33 -17.94 2.55 7.14
C ASP A 33 -18.47 3.08 5.79
N GLU A 34 -19.77 3.33 5.68
CA GLU A 34 -20.46 3.76 4.46
C GLU A 34 -19.92 5.06 3.83
N ARG A 35 -19.11 5.82 4.58
CA ARG A 35 -18.45 7.03 4.06
C ARG A 35 -17.26 6.73 3.18
N PHE A 36 -16.80 5.49 3.18
CA PHE A 36 -15.64 5.05 2.42
C PHE A 36 -16.04 4.06 1.33
N GLN A 37 -15.36 4.14 0.21
CA GLN A 37 -15.32 3.07 -0.76
C GLN A 37 -14.16 2.15 -0.39
N TYR A 38 -14.44 0.86 -0.28
CA TYR A 38 -13.43 -0.15 0.04
C TYR A 38 -13.40 -1.24 -1.02
N VAL A 39 -12.20 -1.51 -1.53
CA VAL A 39 -11.94 -2.61 -2.46
C VAL A 39 -10.84 -3.50 -1.89
N SER A 40 -11.05 -4.80 -1.93
CA SER A 40 -10.06 -5.79 -1.52
C SER A 40 -9.92 -6.88 -2.57
N VAL A 41 -8.72 -7.02 -3.12
CA VAL A 41 -8.36 -8.05 -4.09
C VAL A 41 -7.37 -9.00 -3.45
N ASN A 42 -7.77 -10.25 -3.28
CA ASN A 42 -6.91 -11.27 -2.71
C ASN A 42 -6.08 -11.99 -3.79
N LYS A 43 -5.08 -12.75 -3.35
CA LYS A 43 -4.17 -13.49 -4.23
C LYS A 43 -4.89 -14.41 -5.24
N GLY A 44 -5.99 -15.02 -4.84
CA GLY A 44 -6.78 -15.89 -5.72
C GLY A 44 -7.37 -15.12 -6.89
N MET A 45 -7.92 -13.94 -6.65
CA MET A 45 -8.46 -13.06 -7.69
C MET A 45 -7.35 -12.49 -8.59
N ILE A 46 -6.21 -12.12 -8.01
CA ILE A 46 -5.04 -11.67 -8.78
C ILE A 46 -4.60 -12.77 -9.75
N ASN A 47 -4.44 -14.00 -9.25
CA ASN A 47 -4.06 -15.13 -10.09
C ASN A 47 -5.08 -15.42 -11.18
N MET A 48 -6.37 -15.33 -10.89
CA MET A 48 -7.44 -15.53 -11.87
C MET A 48 -7.38 -14.47 -12.97
N GLY A 49 -7.20 -13.20 -12.61
CA GLY A 49 -7.05 -12.09 -13.57
C GLY A 49 -5.86 -12.29 -14.51
N THR A 50 -4.72 -12.75 -13.97
CA THR A 50 -3.54 -13.07 -14.80
C THR A 50 -3.76 -14.25 -15.73
N MET A 51 -4.48 -15.28 -15.31
CA MET A 51 -4.81 -16.46 -16.14
C MET A 51 -5.80 -16.13 -17.26
N LEU A 52 -6.74 -15.24 -17.03
CA LEU A 52 -7.74 -14.82 -18.02
C LEU A 52 -7.19 -13.82 -19.05
N GLY A 53 -5.90 -13.49 -19.00
CA GLY A 53 -5.25 -12.64 -19.99
C GLY A 53 -5.53 -11.14 -19.82
N GLY A 54 -6.08 -10.73 -18.69
CA GLY A 54 -6.33 -9.31 -18.36
C GLY A 54 -5.07 -8.49 -18.09
N VAL A 55 -3.90 -9.15 -18.01
CA VAL A 55 -2.60 -8.51 -17.70
C VAL A 55 -1.59 -8.85 -18.78
N ALA A 56 -0.82 -7.87 -19.23
CA ALA A 56 0.25 -8.09 -20.19
C ALA A 56 1.27 -9.13 -19.64
N LYS A 57 1.82 -9.97 -20.54
CA LYS A 57 2.75 -11.06 -20.15
C LYS A 57 3.98 -10.56 -19.38
N THR A 58 4.42 -9.33 -19.63
CA THR A 58 5.51 -8.66 -18.93
C THR A 58 5.20 -8.41 -17.46
N ASP A 59 3.94 -8.16 -17.14
CA ASP A 59 3.52 -7.76 -15.79
C ASP A 59 3.06 -8.95 -14.96
N GLN A 60 2.72 -10.08 -15.60
CA GLN A 60 2.27 -11.31 -14.93
C GLN A 60 3.25 -11.77 -13.82
N LYS A 61 4.56 -11.60 -14.03
CA LYS A 61 5.57 -11.98 -13.04
C LYS A 61 5.48 -11.12 -11.77
N SER A 62 5.22 -9.83 -11.91
CA SER A 62 5.05 -8.91 -10.79
C SER A 62 3.75 -9.19 -10.03
N PHE A 63 2.65 -9.35 -10.75
CA PHE A 63 1.36 -9.67 -10.15
C PHE A 63 1.35 -11.02 -9.43
N SER A 64 2.03 -12.04 -9.95
CA SER A 64 2.10 -13.36 -9.30
C SER A 64 2.78 -13.34 -7.93
N LYS A 65 3.58 -12.31 -7.65
CA LYS A 65 4.23 -12.10 -6.36
C LYS A 65 3.35 -11.37 -5.34
N MET A 66 2.28 -10.71 -5.78
CA MET A 66 1.36 -10.00 -4.89
C MET A 66 0.53 -11.00 -4.07
N ASN A 67 0.34 -10.70 -2.80
CA ASN A 67 -0.52 -11.44 -1.89
C ASN A 67 -1.92 -10.82 -1.80
N GLY A 68 -2.02 -9.50 -2.00
CA GLY A 68 -3.28 -8.78 -1.98
C GLY A 68 -3.11 -7.30 -2.21
N ILE A 69 -4.21 -6.66 -2.58
CA ILE A 69 -4.34 -5.22 -2.76
C ILE A 69 -5.58 -4.78 -2.00
N LYS A 70 -5.48 -3.70 -1.23
CA LYS A 70 -6.61 -3.05 -0.58
C LYS A 70 -6.62 -1.58 -0.93
N ILE A 71 -7.78 -1.05 -1.26
CA ILE A 71 -8.00 0.34 -1.62
C ILE A 71 -9.07 0.90 -0.69
N LEU A 72 -8.80 2.07 -0.13
CA LEU A 72 -9.72 2.83 0.69
C LEU A 72 -9.80 4.25 0.13
N THR A 73 -10.99 4.67 -0.27
CA THR A 73 -11.27 5.99 -0.82
C THR A 73 -12.28 6.72 0.06
N LEU A 74 -11.99 7.99 0.36
CA LEU A 74 -12.90 8.90 1.04
C LEU A 74 -13.09 10.14 0.18
N GLU A 75 -14.33 10.42 -0.19
CA GLU A 75 -14.74 11.71 -0.76
C GLU A 75 -15.42 12.55 0.32
N THR A 76 -15.07 13.81 0.43
CA THR A 76 -15.60 14.68 1.48
C THR A 76 -15.52 16.17 1.09
N VAL A 77 -15.82 17.06 2.01
CA VAL A 77 -15.71 18.52 1.82
C VAL A 77 -14.34 19.03 2.29
N PRO A 78 -13.87 20.18 1.78
CA PRO A 78 -12.61 20.76 2.22
C PRO A 78 -12.61 21.03 3.73
N GLY A 79 -11.50 20.68 4.40
CA GLY A 79 -11.35 20.90 5.84
C GLY A 79 -12.05 19.89 6.74
N SER A 80 -12.60 18.81 6.17
CA SER A 80 -13.29 17.74 6.89
C SER A 80 -12.47 17.19 8.06
N THR A 81 -13.11 16.99 9.20
CA THR A 81 -12.48 16.42 10.40
C THR A 81 -12.16 14.95 10.23
N ILE A 82 -12.97 14.20 9.46
CA ILE A 82 -12.72 12.78 9.20
C ILE A 82 -11.46 12.60 8.36
N MET A 83 -11.24 13.45 7.33
CA MET A 83 -10.03 13.43 6.55
C MET A 83 -8.78 13.69 7.43
N LYS A 84 -8.85 14.64 8.33
CA LYS A 84 -7.75 14.91 9.26
C LYS A 84 -7.47 13.73 10.17
N SER A 85 -8.52 13.10 10.70
CA SER A 85 -8.40 11.97 11.63
C SER A 85 -7.80 10.75 10.95
N ILE A 86 -8.24 10.39 9.74
CA ILE A 86 -7.72 9.23 9.02
C ILE A 86 -6.26 9.41 8.62
N VAL A 87 -5.89 10.62 8.17
CA VAL A 87 -4.50 10.94 7.84
C VAL A 87 -3.61 10.81 9.07
N GLN A 88 -4.01 11.39 10.21
CA GLN A 88 -3.25 11.29 11.46
C GLN A 88 -3.12 9.84 11.97
N GLU A 89 -4.17 9.03 11.81
CA GLU A 89 -4.12 7.60 12.17
C GLU A 89 -3.13 6.85 11.29
N LEU A 90 -3.19 7.09 9.97
CA LEU A 90 -2.30 6.45 9.01
C LEU A 90 -0.83 6.90 9.19
N ASP A 91 -0.59 8.18 9.45
CA ASP A 91 0.75 8.70 9.72
C ASP A 91 1.39 7.96 10.93
N ARG A 92 0.63 7.75 12.01
CA ARG A 92 1.10 6.98 13.16
C ARG A 92 1.42 5.51 12.82
N ILE A 93 0.62 4.92 11.94
CA ILE A 93 0.85 3.54 11.49
C ILE A 93 2.13 3.47 10.66
N ILE A 94 2.37 4.44 9.80
CA ILE A 94 3.58 4.53 8.96
C ILE A 94 4.81 4.71 9.84
N GLU A 95 4.78 5.66 10.78
CA GLU A 95 5.88 5.94 11.70
C GLU A 95 6.20 4.72 12.57
N ASN A 96 5.20 4.14 13.24
CA ASN A 96 5.39 3.00 14.13
C ASN A 96 5.72 1.72 13.34
N GLY A 97 5.21 1.58 12.13
CA GLY A 97 5.39 0.42 11.26
C GLY A 97 6.72 0.40 10.52
N ARG A 98 7.62 1.37 10.77
CA ARG A 98 8.94 1.47 10.14
C ARG A 98 8.88 1.47 8.62
N PHE A 99 7.87 2.14 8.07
CA PHE A 99 7.82 2.37 6.64
C PHE A 99 8.85 3.43 6.24
N GLU A 100 9.53 3.18 5.13
CA GLU A 100 10.45 4.13 4.51
C GLU A 100 9.72 4.89 3.39
N SER A 101 9.95 6.19 3.29
CA SER A 101 9.42 6.99 2.17
C SER A 101 10.21 6.68 0.90
N ALA A 102 9.50 6.30 -0.16
CA ALA A 102 10.06 6.07 -1.48
C ALA A 102 9.88 7.27 -2.41
N VAL A 103 8.68 7.87 -2.39
CA VAL A 103 8.31 9.00 -3.25
C VAL A 103 7.47 9.98 -2.46
N GLU A 104 7.71 11.25 -2.65
CA GLU A 104 6.84 12.35 -2.20
C GLU A 104 6.70 13.36 -3.34
N VAL A 105 5.45 13.56 -3.80
CA VAL A 105 5.12 14.57 -4.82
C VAL A 105 4.11 15.54 -4.23
N ARG A 106 4.27 16.82 -4.53
CA ARG A 106 3.34 17.89 -4.17
C ARG A 106 3.14 18.78 -5.39
N ASP A 107 1.91 18.86 -5.86
CA ASP A 107 1.53 19.77 -6.93
C ASP A 107 0.15 20.35 -6.66
N LYS A 108 0.01 21.68 -6.80
CA LYS A 108 -1.26 22.45 -6.79
C LYS A 108 -2.31 22.05 -5.73
N GLY A 109 -1.88 21.53 -4.57
CA GLY A 109 -2.78 21.09 -3.50
C GLY A 109 -3.01 19.59 -3.42
N GLU A 110 -2.56 18.86 -4.41
CA GLU A 110 -2.44 17.41 -4.39
C GLU A 110 -1.13 16.99 -3.71
N ARG A 111 -1.18 15.87 -3.01
CA ARG A 111 -0.01 15.24 -2.40
C ARG A 111 -0.07 13.75 -2.61
N VAL A 112 0.99 13.19 -3.19
CA VAL A 112 1.18 11.75 -3.35
C VAL A 112 2.39 11.31 -2.54
N ASN A 113 2.20 10.34 -1.66
CA ASN A 113 3.27 9.74 -0.87
C ASN A 113 3.26 8.23 -1.10
N ILE A 114 4.43 7.67 -1.39
CA ILE A 114 4.62 6.22 -1.48
C ILE A 114 5.57 5.80 -0.38
N TYR A 115 5.13 4.88 0.44
CA TYR A 115 5.90 4.27 1.51
C TYR A 115 6.05 2.77 1.26
N TYR A 116 7.17 2.22 1.67
CA TYR A 116 7.40 0.78 1.61
C TYR A 116 8.00 0.28 2.91
N ARG A 117 7.82 -1.02 3.16
CA ARG A 117 8.41 -1.74 4.28
C ARG A 117 8.76 -3.15 3.84
N VAL A 118 9.97 -3.60 4.16
CA VAL A 118 10.38 -4.99 3.97
C VAL A 118 10.12 -5.78 5.25
N ILE A 119 9.49 -6.94 5.12
CA ILE A 119 9.13 -7.84 6.22
C ILE A 119 9.85 -9.17 6.03
N GLY A 120 10.86 -9.42 6.89
CA GLY A 120 11.69 -10.62 6.75
C GLY A 120 12.59 -10.58 5.52
N VAL A 121 12.65 -11.71 4.79
CA VAL A 121 13.61 -11.86 3.69
C VAL A 121 13.03 -11.45 2.34
N ASP A 122 11.75 -11.75 2.10
CA ASP A 122 11.13 -11.68 0.78
C ASP A 122 9.67 -11.17 0.77
N ASN A 123 9.21 -10.60 1.88
CA ASN A 123 7.89 -9.98 1.92
C ASN A 123 8.01 -8.47 2.05
N ALA A 124 7.13 -7.76 1.40
CA ALA A 124 7.07 -6.31 1.49
C ALA A 124 5.63 -5.80 1.48
N ASP A 125 5.45 -4.69 2.18
CA ASP A 125 4.24 -3.87 2.11
C ASP A 125 4.57 -2.54 1.44
N MET A 126 3.66 -2.06 0.62
CA MET A 126 3.69 -0.74 0.05
C MET A 126 2.38 -0.02 0.33
N ILE A 127 2.47 1.24 0.65
CA ILE A 127 1.32 2.12 0.86
C ILE A 127 1.46 3.30 -0.08
N ILE A 128 0.44 3.53 -0.90
CA ILE A 128 0.32 4.72 -1.73
C ILE A 128 -0.80 5.57 -1.14
N ILE A 129 -0.50 6.82 -0.86
CA ILE A 129 -1.46 7.79 -0.31
C ILE A 129 -1.56 8.94 -1.29
N THR A 130 -2.77 9.18 -1.77
CA THR A 130 -3.11 10.40 -2.52
C THR A 130 -4.06 11.23 -1.67
N LYS A 131 -3.76 12.51 -1.55
CA LYS A 131 -4.56 13.45 -0.78
C LYS A 131 -4.76 14.74 -1.54
N GLU A 132 -6.02 15.09 -1.71
CA GLU A 132 -6.49 16.38 -2.20
C GLU A 132 -7.31 17.10 -1.14
N SER A 133 -7.92 18.27 -1.48
CA SER A 133 -8.75 19.02 -0.56
C SER A 133 -10.05 18.30 -0.18
N THR A 134 -10.60 17.47 -1.06
CA THR A 134 -11.88 16.77 -0.95
C THR A 134 -11.78 15.28 -1.07
N GLU A 135 -10.63 14.74 -1.45
CA GLU A 135 -10.42 13.32 -1.72
C GLU A 135 -9.19 12.78 -0.99
N PHE A 136 -9.32 11.57 -0.48
CA PHE A 136 -8.25 10.80 0.13
C PHE A 136 -8.31 9.37 -0.39
N ASN A 137 -7.18 8.89 -0.89
CA ASN A 137 -7.03 7.50 -1.29
C ASN A 137 -5.84 6.88 -0.57
N CYS A 138 -6.02 5.65 -0.13
CA CYS A 138 -4.97 4.83 0.45
C CYS A 138 -4.99 3.45 -0.19
N ILE A 139 -3.90 3.08 -0.85
CA ILE A 139 -3.73 1.77 -1.47
C ILE A 139 -2.65 1.02 -0.70
N TRP A 140 -2.98 -0.17 -0.21
CA TRP A 140 -2.03 -1.07 0.41
C TRP A 140 -1.82 -2.29 -0.50
N ILE A 141 -0.58 -2.51 -0.90
CA ILE A 141 -0.13 -3.66 -1.68
C ILE A 141 0.80 -4.49 -0.81
N SER A 142 0.51 -5.78 -0.68
CA SER A 142 1.37 -6.73 0.02
C SER A 142 1.83 -7.83 -0.94
N GLY A 143 3.06 -8.29 -0.79
CA GLY A 143 3.58 -9.32 -1.69
C GLY A 143 4.95 -9.85 -1.32
N LYS A 144 5.39 -10.86 -2.10
CA LYS A 144 6.73 -11.42 -2.04
C LYS A 144 7.64 -10.66 -3.02
N MET A 145 8.11 -9.50 -2.59
CA MET A 145 8.97 -8.63 -3.40
C MET A 145 10.17 -8.17 -2.58
N THR A 146 11.33 -8.11 -3.21
CA THR A 146 12.49 -7.42 -2.65
C THR A 146 12.31 -5.91 -2.82
N LYS A 147 13.12 -5.12 -2.08
CA LYS A 147 13.16 -3.65 -2.23
C LYS A 147 13.43 -3.24 -3.67
N GLU A 148 14.39 -3.89 -4.32
CA GLU A 148 14.80 -3.62 -5.70
C GLU A 148 13.68 -3.91 -6.69
N GLU A 149 12.99 -5.02 -6.53
CA GLU A 149 11.86 -5.39 -7.40
C GLU A 149 10.70 -4.40 -7.25
N MET A 150 10.43 -3.96 -6.03
CA MET A 150 9.40 -2.97 -5.74
C MET A 150 9.76 -1.63 -6.38
N MET A 151 10.97 -1.13 -6.19
CA MET A 151 11.43 0.13 -6.76
C MET A 151 11.44 0.07 -8.30
N ASN A 152 11.86 -1.05 -8.88
CA ASN A 152 11.89 -1.23 -10.33
C ASN A 152 10.49 -1.28 -10.95
N SER A 153 9.49 -1.78 -10.24
CA SER A 153 8.09 -1.78 -10.71
C SER A 153 7.55 -0.36 -10.94
N PHE A 154 8.07 0.63 -10.22
CA PHE A 154 7.72 2.04 -10.41
C PHE A 154 8.57 2.75 -11.45
N SER A 155 9.83 2.32 -11.64
CA SER A 155 10.76 2.99 -12.55
C SER A 155 10.57 2.55 -14.01
N SER A 156 10.07 1.35 -14.26
CA SER A 156 10.05 0.76 -15.60
C SER A 156 8.80 1.06 -16.43
N ASN A 157 7.73 1.55 -15.83
CA ASN A 157 6.43 1.56 -16.51
C ASN A 157 5.76 2.92 -16.65
N ASN A 158 6.38 4.06 -16.76
CA ASN A 158 5.69 5.29 -17.23
C ASN A 158 6.15 6.63 -16.61
N LEU A 159 7.29 6.69 -15.95
CA LEU A 159 7.83 8.00 -15.57
C LEU A 159 8.67 8.67 -16.67
N SER A 160 8.78 8.06 -17.88
CA SER A 160 9.50 8.64 -19.02
C SER A 160 8.66 9.55 -19.93
N GLY A 161 7.41 9.77 -19.61
CA GLY A 161 6.54 10.67 -20.34
C GLY A 161 5.88 11.68 -19.44
N GLN A 162 6.43 12.89 -19.36
CA GLN A 162 5.90 14.13 -18.78
C GLN A 162 5.29 14.02 -17.36
N PRO A 163 5.55 15.00 -16.47
CA PRO A 163 4.86 15.12 -15.19
C PRO A 163 3.47 15.75 -15.40
N GLU A 164 2.63 15.10 -16.16
CA GLU A 164 1.19 15.30 -16.04
C GLU A 164 0.71 14.45 -14.86
N ALA A 165 -0.04 15.08 -13.98
CA ALA A 165 -0.52 14.56 -12.71
C ALA A 165 -0.86 13.06 -12.83
N LEU A 166 -0.26 12.24 -11.96
CA LEU A 166 -0.66 10.85 -11.75
C LEU A 166 -2.11 10.85 -11.24
N HIS A 167 -3.06 10.91 -12.18
CA HIS A 167 -4.45 10.75 -11.82
C HIS A 167 -4.69 9.31 -11.39
N LEU A 168 -5.50 9.14 -10.36
CA LEU A 168 -5.88 7.83 -9.82
C LEU A 168 -6.42 6.89 -10.91
N ASN A 169 -7.07 7.45 -11.93
CA ASN A 169 -7.55 6.73 -13.09
C ASN A 169 -6.43 6.04 -13.88
N ASP A 170 -5.22 6.62 -13.91
CA ASP A 170 -4.07 6.04 -14.62
C ASP A 170 -3.49 4.87 -13.82
N ILE A 171 -3.57 4.93 -12.50
CA ILE A 171 -3.17 3.82 -11.61
C ILE A 171 -4.20 2.68 -11.68
N LEU A 172 -5.50 3.00 -11.74
CA LEU A 172 -6.57 2.00 -11.83
C LEU A 172 -6.65 1.33 -13.21
N LEU A 173 -6.18 1.97 -14.28
CA LEU A 173 -6.11 1.37 -15.61
C LEU A 173 -4.98 0.33 -15.77
N VAL A 174 -4.07 0.26 -14.79
CA VAL A 174 -3.01 -0.75 -14.73
C VAL A 174 -3.50 -2.05 -14.05
N PHE A 175 -4.66 -2.00 -13.41
CA PHE A 175 -5.33 -3.14 -12.77
C PHE A 175 -6.63 -3.50 -13.49
#